data_2747b87abaa75ef3d6c2dd19212695f7
#
_entry.id   2747b87abaa75ef3d6c2dd19212695f7
#
_cell.length_a   1.000
_cell.length_b   1.000
_cell.length_c   1.000
_cell.angle_alpha   90.00
_cell.angle_beta   90.00
_cell.angle_gamma   90.00
#
_symmetry.space_group_name_H-M   'P 1'
#
loop_
_entity.id
_entity.type
_entity.pdbx_description
1 polymer ?
#
loop_
_entity_poly.entity_id
_entity_poly.type
_entity_poly.pdbx_seq_one_letter_code
_entity_poly.pdbx_strand_id
1 'polypeptide(L)'
;MQNYSGEVGLMYHLQIRKGDVGRYVILPGDPKRCQKIAQFFDDPVLVADSREYVTYTGTLDGEKVSVTSTGIGGPSASIAMEELVQCGADTFVRVGTCGGIDLNVKGGDIVIATGAVRMEGTSKEYAPVEFPAVADLEVANALAAAAKKLNMPYHTGVVQCKDAFYGQHDPERMPVSYELLNKWEAWKRLGCKASEMESAALFIVAAHLGVRCGSDFLVVGNQEREKLGMENQICHDTEAPIRVAVEAIRSLIKADREK
;
A
#
# COMPACT_ATOMS: atom_id res chain seq x y z
N MET A 1 19.17 -16.54 -7.00
CA MET A 1 18.53 -15.65 -8.02
C MET A 1 19.61 -15.02 -8.88
N GLN A 2 19.38 -14.87 -10.19
CA GLN A 2 20.35 -14.23 -11.08
C GLN A 2 20.41 -12.73 -10.78
N ASN A 3 21.59 -12.21 -10.50
CA ASN A 3 21.80 -10.80 -10.19
C ASN A 3 22.18 -10.03 -11.49
N TYR A 4 21.34 -9.10 -11.90
CA TYR A 4 21.53 -8.27 -13.09
C TYR A 4 22.24 -6.94 -12.81
N SER A 5 22.55 -6.60 -11.54
CA SER A 5 23.23 -5.34 -11.19
C SER A 5 24.67 -5.26 -11.65
N GLY A 6 25.30 -6.40 -11.95
CA GLY A 6 26.74 -6.48 -12.22
C GLY A 6 27.62 -6.46 -10.96
N GLU A 7 27.03 -6.23 -9.77
CA GLU A 7 27.74 -6.21 -8.49
C GLU A 7 27.14 -7.24 -7.52
N VAL A 8 28.03 -7.95 -6.81
CA VAL A 8 27.61 -8.97 -5.84
C VAL A 8 26.84 -8.34 -4.69
N GLY A 9 25.62 -8.85 -4.43
CA GLY A 9 24.78 -8.45 -3.31
C GLY A 9 24.04 -7.11 -3.49
N LEU A 10 24.23 -6.38 -4.59
CA LEU A 10 23.49 -5.17 -4.89
C LEU A 10 22.17 -5.53 -5.61
N MET A 11 21.04 -5.05 -5.13
CA MET A 11 19.75 -5.24 -5.79
C MET A 11 19.68 -4.42 -7.08
N TYR A 12 19.13 -5.01 -8.13
CA TYR A 12 19.19 -4.42 -9.49
C TYR A 12 18.37 -3.14 -9.62
N HIS A 13 17.13 -3.13 -9.08
CA HIS A 13 16.24 -1.98 -9.23
C HIS A 13 16.40 -0.97 -8.09
N LEU A 14 16.37 -1.45 -6.85
CA LEU A 14 16.42 -0.58 -5.68
C LEU A 14 17.82 -0.06 -5.36
N GLN A 15 18.88 -0.66 -5.91
CA GLN A 15 20.27 -0.30 -5.65
C GLN A 15 20.63 -0.28 -4.15
N ILE A 16 20.08 -1.27 -3.41
CA ILE A 16 20.32 -1.50 -1.97
C ILE A 16 21.00 -2.86 -1.76
N ARG A 17 21.57 -3.04 -0.57
CA ARG A 17 22.22 -4.29 -0.13
C ARG A 17 21.60 -4.81 1.16
N LYS A 18 21.86 -6.06 1.48
CA LYS A 18 21.48 -6.65 2.77
C LYS A 18 22.07 -5.83 3.92
N GLY A 19 21.20 -5.43 4.86
CA GLY A 19 21.55 -4.58 5.99
C GLY A 19 21.32 -3.07 5.78
N ASP A 20 21.07 -2.62 4.55
CA ASP A 20 20.76 -1.21 4.26
C ASP A 20 19.36 -0.82 4.75
N VAL A 21 18.44 -1.77 4.82
CA VAL A 21 17.04 -1.55 5.22
C VAL A 21 16.71 -2.27 6.52
N GLY A 22 15.68 -1.78 7.21
CA GLY A 22 15.09 -2.43 8.39
C GLY A 22 14.13 -3.53 8.00
N ARG A 23 13.71 -4.35 8.99
CA ARG A 23 12.70 -5.39 8.78
C ARG A 23 11.29 -4.83 8.57
N TYR A 24 10.99 -3.62 9.06
CA TYR A 24 9.73 -2.91 8.85
C TYR A 24 9.90 -1.86 7.76
N VAL A 25 9.06 -1.91 6.72
CA VAL A 25 9.16 -0.99 5.59
C VAL A 25 7.82 -0.37 5.27
N ILE A 26 7.79 0.97 5.17
CA ILE A 26 6.63 1.72 4.66
C ILE A 26 6.79 1.86 3.14
N LEU A 27 5.70 1.60 2.40
CA LEU A 27 5.68 1.60 0.94
C LEU A 27 4.73 2.69 0.39
N PRO A 28 5.15 3.96 0.24
CA PRO A 28 4.40 4.94 -0.54
C PRO A 28 4.55 4.69 -2.05
N GLY A 29 3.59 5.14 -2.86
CA GLY A 29 3.74 5.12 -4.32
C GLY A 29 4.68 6.21 -4.83
N ASP A 30 4.46 7.45 -4.38
CA ASP A 30 5.20 8.64 -4.80
C ASP A 30 6.55 8.75 -4.08
N PRO A 31 7.70 8.82 -4.83
CA PRO A 31 9.03 9.03 -4.26
C PRO A 31 9.14 10.24 -3.32
N LYS A 32 8.42 11.31 -3.62
CA LYS A 32 8.42 12.54 -2.79
C LYS A 32 7.84 12.32 -1.39
N ARG A 33 7.02 11.29 -1.19
CA ARG A 33 6.50 10.93 0.13
C ARG A 33 7.55 10.25 1.02
N CYS A 34 8.59 9.63 0.45
CA CYS A 34 9.62 8.98 1.24
C CYS A 34 10.30 9.94 2.22
N GLN A 35 10.68 11.13 1.77
CA GLN A 35 11.27 12.14 2.64
C GLN A 35 10.31 12.60 3.75
N LYS A 36 9.02 12.76 3.44
CA LYS A 36 8.00 13.14 4.44
C LYS A 36 7.83 12.05 5.50
N ILE A 37 7.80 10.78 5.09
CA ILE A 37 7.69 9.64 6.00
C ILE A 37 8.96 9.51 6.84
N ALA A 38 10.14 9.67 6.24
CA ALA A 38 11.43 9.59 6.92
C ALA A 38 11.57 10.63 8.06
N GLN A 39 10.89 11.76 7.99
CA GLN A 39 10.87 12.77 9.09
C GLN A 39 10.26 12.24 10.40
N PHE A 40 9.54 11.13 10.38
CA PHE A 40 9.02 10.47 11.58
C PHE A 40 10.01 9.47 12.20
N PHE A 41 11.12 9.19 11.53
CA PHE A 41 12.18 8.29 12.01
C PHE A 41 13.26 9.08 12.77
N ASP A 42 13.93 8.42 13.69
CA ASP A 42 15.13 8.95 14.30
C ASP A 42 16.32 8.72 13.35
N ASP A 43 17.17 9.74 13.15
CA ASP A 43 18.38 9.73 12.33
C ASP A 43 18.19 9.16 10.89
N PRO A 44 17.21 9.66 10.12
CA PRO A 44 16.93 9.11 8.80
C PRO A 44 18.03 9.47 7.79
N VAL A 45 18.46 8.50 7.00
CA VAL A 45 19.43 8.70 5.93
C VAL A 45 18.84 8.24 4.59
N LEU A 46 19.15 8.97 3.51
CA LEU A 46 18.88 8.51 2.15
C LEU A 46 19.85 7.37 1.82
N VAL A 47 19.31 6.20 1.55
CA VAL A 47 20.08 4.99 1.23
C VAL A 47 20.26 4.82 -0.26
N ALA A 48 19.22 5.00 -1.03
CA ALA A 48 19.24 4.86 -2.48
C ALA A 48 18.16 5.73 -3.14
N ASP A 49 18.46 6.17 -4.36
CA ASP A 49 17.54 6.89 -5.25
C ASP A 49 17.77 6.34 -6.66
N SER A 50 16.89 5.45 -7.10
CA SER A 50 17.02 4.74 -8.37
C SER A 50 15.64 4.54 -9.00
N ARG A 51 15.44 5.05 -10.22
CA ARG A 51 14.16 4.97 -10.94
C ARG A 51 13.04 5.61 -10.11
N GLU A 52 11.93 4.87 -9.93
CA GLU A 52 10.80 5.22 -9.04
C GLU A 52 11.04 4.85 -7.57
N TYR A 53 12.16 4.23 -7.24
CA TYR A 53 12.48 3.72 -5.92
C TYR A 53 13.42 4.66 -5.16
N VAL A 54 12.89 5.34 -4.18
CA VAL A 54 13.67 6.15 -3.23
C VAL A 54 13.59 5.50 -1.86
N THR A 55 14.73 5.19 -1.25
CA THR A 55 14.80 4.50 0.04
C THR A 55 15.47 5.37 1.10
N TYR A 56 14.78 5.58 2.22
CA TYR A 56 15.35 6.12 3.45
C TYR A 56 15.32 5.06 4.54
N THR A 57 16.33 5.06 5.40
CA THR A 57 16.39 4.18 6.59
C THR A 57 16.74 5.02 7.81
N GLY A 58 16.09 4.74 8.93
CA GLY A 58 16.31 5.33 10.23
C GLY A 58 15.88 4.36 11.32
N THR A 59 15.46 4.87 12.48
CA THR A 59 14.96 4.04 13.58
C THR A 59 13.61 4.53 14.11
N LEU A 60 12.81 3.60 14.63
CA LEU A 60 11.63 3.87 15.46
C LEU A 60 11.72 3.01 16.72
N ASP A 61 11.64 3.66 17.88
CA ASP A 61 11.74 2.96 19.17
C ASP A 61 12.99 2.07 19.28
N GLY A 62 14.11 2.50 18.63
CA GLY A 62 15.37 1.77 18.59
C GLY A 62 15.44 0.58 17.62
N GLU A 63 14.38 0.36 16.82
CA GLU A 63 14.35 -0.66 15.76
C GLU A 63 14.60 -0.02 14.39
N LYS A 64 15.42 -0.66 13.55
CA LYS A 64 15.70 -0.17 12.21
C LYS A 64 14.44 -0.29 11.35
N VAL A 65 14.03 0.83 10.74
CA VAL A 65 12.87 0.94 9.86
C VAL A 65 13.24 1.62 8.57
N SER A 66 12.52 1.34 7.52
CA SER A 66 12.76 1.96 6.22
C SER A 66 11.47 2.45 5.57
N VAL A 67 11.61 3.34 4.62
CA VAL A 67 10.58 3.71 3.67
C VAL A 67 11.15 3.58 2.26
N THR A 68 10.42 2.93 1.37
CA THR A 68 10.81 2.78 -0.04
C THR A 68 9.60 3.05 -0.92
N SER A 69 9.73 3.97 -1.89
CA SER A 69 8.66 4.19 -2.87
C SER A 69 8.53 3.03 -3.83
N THR A 70 7.32 2.81 -4.33
CA THR A 70 7.01 1.70 -5.24
C THR A 70 6.70 2.15 -6.65
N GLY A 71 6.55 3.45 -6.91
CA GLY A 71 5.87 3.89 -8.13
C GLY A 71 4.38 3.50 -8.10
N ILE A 72 3.77 3.35 -9.27
CA ILE A 72 2.36 3.02 -9.47
C ILE A 72 2.22 1.61 -10.04
N GLY A 73 1.33 0.83 -9.45
CA GLY A 73 0.89 -0.45 -9.97
C GLY A 73 1.64 -1.68 -9.46
N GLY A 74 1.02 -2.83 -9.71
CA GLY A 74 1.49 -4.13 -9.21
C GLY A 74 2.91 -4.50 -9.63
N PRO A 75 3.32 -4.37 -10.92
CA PRO A 75 4.65 -4.75 -11.36
C PRO A 75 5.77 -4.05 -10.60
N SER A 76 5.67 -2.74 -10.47
CA SER A 76 6.68 -1.93 -9.76
C SER A 76 6.69 -2.23 -8.25
N ALA A 77 5.51 -2.35 -7.64
CA ALA A 77 5.39 -2.67 -6.21
C ALA A 77 5.92 -4.07 -5.87
N SER A 78 5.70 -5.07 -6.74
CA SER A 78 6.19 -6.43 -6.55
C SER A 78 7.72 -6.50 -6.60
N ILE A 79 8.35 -5.81 -7.55
CA ILE A 79 9.81 -5.69 -7.62
C ILE A 79 10.38 -5.10 -6.33
N ALA A 80 9.77 -4.02 -5.83
CA ALA A 80 10.22 -3.41 -4.58
C ALA A 80 10.17 -4.40 -3.41
N MET A 81 9.06 -5.11 -3.23
CA MET A 81 8.89 -6.07 -2.13
C MET A 81 9.89 -7.24 -2.25
N GLU A 82 10.06 -7.81 -3.43
CA GLU A 82 10.99 -8.90 -3.69
C GLU A 82 12.45 -8.53 -3.30
N GLU A 83 12.91 -7.35 -3.72
CA GLU A 83 14.27 -6.92 -3.44
C GLU A 83 14.46 -6.51 -1.96
N LEU A 84 13.44 -5.90 -1.34
CA LEU A 84 13.44 -5.56 0.09
C LEU A 84 13.49 -6.82 0.98
N VAL A 85 12.73 -7.87 0.64
CA VAL A 85 12.76 -9.13 1.38
C VAL A 85 14.13 -9.80 1.28
N GLN A 86 14.79 -9.77 0.12
CA GLN A 86 16.17 -10.26 -0.03
C GLN A 86 17.16 -9.46 0.81
N CYS A 87 16.87 -8.19 1.10
CA CYS A 87 17.68 -7.33 1.97
C CYS A 87 17.35 -7.46 3.46
N GLY A 88 16.34 -8.27 3.83
CA GLY A 88 16.00 -8.63 5.20
C GLY A 88 14.70 -8.01 5.75
N ALA A 89 13.91 -7.33 4.92
CA ALA A 89 12.60 -6.85 5.31
C ALA A 89 11.58 -7.99 5.42
N ASP A 90 10.69 -7.95 6.41
CA ASP A 90 9.66 -8.99 6.63
C ASP A 90 8.27 -8.45 6.99
N THR A 91 8.13 -7.14 7.12
CA THR A 91 6.88 -6.51 7.51
C THR A 91 6.69 -5.20 6.74
N PHE A 92 5.58 -5.13 6.00
CA PHE A 92 5.31 -4.04 5.07
C PHE A 92 4.00 -3.34 5.37
N VAL A 93 4.01 -2.01 5.30
CA VAL A 93 2.82 -1.16 5.36
C VAL A 93 2.75 -0.29 4.12
N ARG A 94 1.79 -0.56 3.25
CA ARG A 94 1.50 0.31 2.10
C ARG A 94 0.76 1.55 2.57
N VAL A 95 1.29 2.74 2.27
CA VAL A 95 0.65 4.04 2.50
C VAL A 95 0.30 4.69 1.19
N GLY A 96 -0.98 4.76 0.88
CA GLY A 96 -1.43 5.22 -0.42
C GLY A 96 -2.51 6.30 -0.38
N THR A 97 -3.08 6.52 -1.55
CA THR A 97 -4.32 7.27 -1.77
C THR A 97 -5.31 6.39 -2.51
N CYS A 98 -6.60 6.61 -2.30
CA CYS A 98 -7.66 5.84 -2.95
C CYS A 98 -8.85 6.75 -3.31
N GLY A 99 -9.70 6.28 -4.20
CA GLY A 99 -11.02 6.82 -4.44
C GLY A 99 -12.07 6.02 -3.67
N GLY A 100 -12.96 6.68 -2.94
CA GLY A 100 -14.06 6.01 -2.23
C GLY A 100 -15.06 5.35 -3.18
N ILE A 101 -15.60 4.18 -2.77
CA ILE A 101 -16.69 3.46 -3.46
C ILE A 101 -17.94 3.43 -2.58
N ASP A 102 -17.82 2.96 -1.32
CA ASP A 102 -18.91 2.93 -0.34
C ASP A 102 -19.33 4.38 -0.01
N LEU A 103 -20.62 4.65 0.00
CA LEU A 103 -21.15 6.01 0.23
C LEU A 103 -20.85 6.56 1.64
N ASN A 104 -20.50 5.71 2.60
CA ASN A 104 -20.07 6.14 3.94
C ASN A 104 -18.63 6.61 3.98
N VAL A 105 -17.83 6.28 2.97
CA VAL A 105 -16.42 6.66 2.85
C VAL A 105 -16.32 8.05 2.23
N LYS A 106 -15.76 9.01 2.97
CA LYS A 106 -15.67 10.42 2.57
C LYS A 106 -14.24 10.83 2.27
N GLY A 107 -14.07 11.88 1.47
CA GLY A 107 -12.76 12.50 1.30
C GLY A 107 -12.16 12.93 2.64
N GLY A 108 -10.90 12.59 2.87
CA GLY A 108 -10.20 12.80 4.14
C GLY A 108 -10.25 11.63 5.11
N ASP A 109 -11.16 10.67 4.94
CA ASP A 109 -11.17 9.44 5.73
C ASP A 109 -9.99 8.52 5.40
N ILE A 110 -9.66 7.63 6.32
CA ILE A 110 -8.69 6.55 6.12
C ILE A 110 -9.43 5.27 5.73
N VAL A 111 -8.92 4.55 4.73
CA VAL A 111 -9.35 3.18 4.43
C VAL A 111 -8.21 2.21 4.72
N ILE A 112 -8.49 1.20 5.55
CA ILE A 112 -7.56 0.12 5.87
C ILE A 112 -8.06 -1.13 5.14
N ALA A 113 -7.26 -1.65 4.22
CA ALA A 113 -7.63 -2.82 3.44
C ALA A 113 -7.50 -4.10 4.25
N THR A 114 -8.58 -4.88 4.33
CA THR A 114 -8.56 -6.24 4.88
C THR A 114 -8.34 -7.29 3.79
N GLY A 115 -8.56 -6.92 2.55
CA GLY A 115 -8.33 -7.71 1.35
C GLY A 115 -8.52 -6.83 0.11
N ALA A 116 -8.16 -7.37 -1.04
CA ALA A 116 -8.24 -6.65 -2.30
C ALA A 116 -8.82 -7.52 -3.42
N VAL A 117 -9.68 -6.91 -4.25
CA VAL A 117 -10.15 -7.52 -5.50
C VAL A 117 -8.98 -7.58 -6.49
N ARG A 118 -8.67 -8.76 -6.99
CA ARG A 118 -7.55 -9.04 -7.91
C ARG A 118 -7.95 -8.71 -9.37
N MET A 119 -8.18 -7.43 -9.66
CA MET A 119 -8.53 -6.97 -11.02
C MET A 119 -7.30 -6.51 -11.81
N GLU A 120 -6.10 -6.74 -11.30
CA GLU A 120 -4.80 -6.46 -11.89
C GLU A 120 -4.12 -7.73 -12.41
N GLY A 121 -3.02 -7.60 -13.15
CA GLY A 121 -2.30 -8.72 -13.78
C GLY A 121 -1.26 -9.38 -12.87
N THR A 122 -0.51 -8.60 -12.12
CA THR A 122 0.68 -9.07 -11.37
C THR A 122 0.35 -10.21 -10.41
N SER A 123 -0.69 -10.08 -9.60
CA SER A 123 -1.05 -11.13 -8.64
C SER A 123 -1.39 -12.46 -9.30
N LYS A 124 -1.87 -12.44 -10.54
CA LYS A 124 -2.25 -13.65 -11.29
C LYS A 124 -1.03 -14.44 -11.77
N GLU A 125 0.12 -13.78 -11.91
CA GLU A 125 1.38 -14.45 -12.24
C GLU A 125 2.04 -15.08 -11.01
N TYR A 126 1.71 -14.63 -9.79
CA TYR A 126 2.21 -15.19 -8.52
C TYR A 126 1.33 -16.30 -7.96
N ALA A 127 0.02 -16.24 -8.13
CA ALA A 127 -0.89 -17.23 -7.54
C ALA A 127 -2.17 -17.42 -8.39
N PRO A 128 -2.81 -18.60 -8.33
CA PRO A 128 -4.12 -18.83 -8.95
C PRO A 128 -5.14 -17.77 -8.51
N VAL A 129 -6.09 -17.40 -9.40
CA VAL A 129 -7.06 -16.34 -9.13
C VAL A 129 -7.96 -16.64 -7.93
N GLU A 130 -8.17 -17.90 -7.63
CA GLU A 130 -8.96 -18.39 -6.49
C GLU A 130 -8.28 -18.14 -5.13
N PHE A 131 -6.95 -17.97 -5.10
CA PHE A 131 -6.26 -17.62 -3.86
C PHE A 131 -6.55 -16.15 -3.50
N PRO A 132 -7.11 -15.88 -2.31
CA PRO A 132 -7.54 -14.53 -1.97
C PRO A 132 -6.36 -13.60 -1.67
N ALA A 133 -6.43 -12.36 -2.15
CA ALA A 133 -5.51 -11.30 -1.73
C ALA A 133 -5.98 -10.70 -0.41
N VAL A 134 -5.43 -11.17 0.70
CA VAL A 134 -5.78 -10.73 2.06
C VAL A 134 -4.60 -10.05 2.74
N ALA A 135 -4.90 -9.01 3.51
CA ALA A 135 -3.91 -8.37 4.37
C ALA A 135 -3.51 -9.31 5.51
N ASP A 136 -2.28 -9.17 5.99
CA ASP A 136 -1.87 -9.78 7.25
C ASP A 136 -2.73 -9.23 8.40
N LEU A 137 -3.27 -10.13 9.22
CA LEU A 137 -4.23 -9.75 10.26
C LEU A 137 -3.60 -8.90 11.36
N GLU A 138 -2.35 -9.19 11.76
CA GLU A 138 -1.65 -8.40 12.79
C GLU A 138 -1.42 -6.97 12.28
N VAL A 139 -0.98 -6.82 11.02
CA VAL A 139 -0.74 -5.50 10.42
C VAL A 139 -2.06 -4.72 10.25
N ALA A 140 -3.12 -5.36 9.75
CA ALA A 140 -4.42 -4.71 9.58
C ALA A 140 -5.01 -4.25 10.93
N ASN A 141 -4.90 -5.07 11.98
CA ASN A 141 -5.33 -4.72 13.33
C ASN A 141 -4.49 -3.58 13.93
N ALA A 142 -3.17 -3.58 13.71
CA ALA A 142 -2.29 -2.50 14.17
C ALA A 142 -2.66 -1.16 13.51
N LEU A 143 -2.95 -1.16 12.21
CA LEU A 143 -3.42 0.03 11.47
C LEU A 143 -4.75 0.54 12.02
N ALA A 144 -5.73 -0.34 12.24
CA ALA A 144 -7.03 0.04 12.80
C ALA A 144 -6.91 0.59 14.24
N ALA A 145 -6.09 -0.02 15.07
CA ALA A 145 -5.81 0.45 16.42
C ALA A 145 -5.11 1.81 16.40
N ALA A 146 -4.16 2.02 15.48
CA ALA A 146 -3.46 3.30 15.30
C ALA A 146 -4.41 4.41 14.86
N ALA A 147 -5.27 4.18 13.88
CA ALA A 147 -6.27 5.15 13.43
C ALA A 147 -7.21 5.55 14.57
N LYS A 148 -7.68 4.57 15.35
CA LYS A 148 -8.52 4.80 16.54
C LYS A 148 -7.77 5.62 17.61
N LYS A 149 -6.52 5.27 17.92
CA LYS A 149 -5.67 5.99 18.91
C LYS A 149 -5.46 7.44 18.52
N LEU A 150 -5.30 7.70 17.22
CA LEU A 150 -5.11 9.05 16.67
C LEU A 150 -6.42 9.81 16.44
N ASN A 151 -7.57 9.23 16.81
CA ASN A 151 -8.91 9.80 16.59
C ASN A 151 -9.19 10.17 15.12
N MET A 152 -8.66 9.40 14.17
CA MET A 152 -8.89 9.60 12.74
C MET A 152 -10.12 8.82 12.30
N PRO A 153 -11.01 9.39 11.46
CA PRO A 153 -12.11 8.64 10.86
C PRO A 153 -11.53 7.58 9.93
N TYR A 154 -11.94 6.31 10.12
CA TYR A 154 -11.45 5.21 9.31
C TYR A 154 -12.51 4.16 9.01
N HIS A 155 -12.29 3.44 7.93
CA HIS A 155 -13.09 2.30 7.47
C HIS A 155 -12.18 1.11 7.24
N THR A 156 -12.66 -0.08 7.55
CA THR A 156 -11.99 -1.34 7.23
C THR A 156 -12.81 -2.12 6.21
N GLY A 157 -12.16 -2.81 5.29
CA GLY A 157 -12.85 -3.65 4.32
C GLY A 157 -12.06 -3.94 3.06
N VAL A 158 -12.72 -4.57 2.11
CA VAL A 158 -12.12 -4.92 0.82
C VAL A 158 -12.00 -3.68 -0.05
N VAL A 159 -10.85 -3.54 -0.72
CA VAL A 159 -10.60 -2.51 -1.74
C VAL A 159 -10.58 -3.13 -3.14
N GLN A 160 -10.94 -2.36 -4.15
CA GLN A 160 -10.75 -2.77 -5.54
C GLN A 160 -9.35 -2.37 -5.98
N CYS A 161 -8.56 -3.33 -6.49
CA CYS A 161 -7.22 -3.09 -7.02
C CYS A 161 -7.20 -3.34 -8.54
N LYS A 162 -6.70 -2.37 -9.30
CA LYS A 162 -6.72 -2.37 -10.77
C LYS A 162 -5.42 -1.86 -11.37
N ASP A 163 -5.18 -2.17 -12.65
CA ASP A 163 -4.06 -1.63 -13.44
C ASP A 163 -4.40 -0.37 -14.24
N ALA A 164 -5.67 -0.24 -14.66
CA ALA A 164 -6.08 0.84 -15.55
C ALA A 164 -6.82 1.94 -14.80
N PHE A 165 -6.10 3.05 -14.46
CA PHE A 165 -6.68 4.20 -13.75
C PHE A 165 -7.91 4.77 -14.49
N TYR A 166 -7.78 5.04 -15.78
CA TYR A 166 -8.87 5.61 -16.59
C TYR A 166 -9.99 4.61 -16.89
N GLY A 167 -9.79 3.33 -16.68
CA GLY A 167 -10.86 2.32 -16.73
C GLY A 167 -11.92 2.49 -15.65
N GLN A 168 -11.57 3.18 -14.54
CA GLN A 168 -12.52 3.57 -13.50
C GLN A 168 -13.13 4.95 -13.75
N HIS A 169 -12.31 5.93 -14.12
CA HIS A 169 -12.73 7.34 -14.16
C HIS A 169 -13.40 7.75 -15.46
N ASP A 170 -13.18 7.01 -16.54
CA ASP A 170 -13.77 7.24 -17.86
C ASP A 170 -14.03 5.89 -18.55
N PRO A 171 -14.83 5.00 -17.92
CA PRO A 171 -15.04 3.64 -18.44
C PRO A 171 -15.78 3.59 -19.76
N GLU A 172 -16.64 4.56 -20.05
CA GLU A 172 -17.44 4.61 -21.28
C GLU A 172 -16.59 4.77 -22.53
N ARG A 173 -15.42 5.41 -22.39
CA ARG A 173 -14.45 5.56 -23.49
C ARG A 173 -13.71 4.25 -23.82
N MET A 174 -13.69 3.30 -22.90
CA MET A 174 -12.92 2.06 -23.05
C MET A 174 -13.65 1.05 -23.96
N PRO A 175 -12.92 0.29 -24.82
CA PRO A 175 -13.53 -0.75 -25.67
C PRO A 175 -14.29 -1.82 -24.89
N VAL A 176 -13.90 -2.06 -23.63
CA VAL A 176 -14.52 -3.02 -22.70
C VAL A 176 -15.44 -2.35 -21.68
N SER A 177 -16.04 -1.23 -22.04
CA SER A 177 -16.88 -0.42 -21.13
C SER A 177 -17.97 -1.23 -20.42
N TYR A 178 -18.61 -2.14 -21.11
CA TYR A 178 -19.66 -3.03 -20.57
C TYR A 178 -19.14 -3.88 -19.39
N GLU A 179 -17.93 -4.39 -19.48
CA GLU A 179 -17.31 -5.19 -18.44
C GLU A 179 -16.93 -4.32 -17.24
N LEU A 180 -16.30 -3.17 -17.48
CA LEU A 180 -15.89 -2.24 -16.43
C LEU A 180 -17.07 -1.72 -15.62
N LEU A 181 -18.14 -1.27 -16.28
CA LEU A 181 -19.35 -0.78 -15.64
C LEU A 181 -20.06 -1.85 -14.82
N ASN A 182 -20.21 -3.07 -15.39
CA ASN A 182 -20.83 -4.18 -14.68
C ASN A 182 -20.02 -4.63 -13.46
N LYS A 183 -18.69 -4.71 -13.57
CA LYS A 183 -17.81 -5.02 -12.43
C LYS A 183 -17.86 -3.94 -11.37
N TRP A 184 -17.86 -2.67 -11.75
CA TRP A 184 -17.96 -1.57 -10.80
C TRP A 184 -19.25 -1.64 -9.99
N GLU A 185 -20.36 -1.92 -10.62
CA GLU A 185 -21.64 -2.11 -9.95
C GLU A 185 -21.60 -3.32 -9.00
N ALA A 186 -20.92 -4.41 -9.38
CA ALA A 186 -20.74 -5.57 -8.50
C ALA A 186 -19.92 -5.20 -7.26
N TRP A 187 -18.82 -4.42 -7.41
CA TRP A 187 -17.99 -3.99 -6.28
C TRP A 187 -18.77 -3.11 -5.30
N LYS A 188 -19.61 -2.21 -5.78
CA LYS A 188 -20.54 -1.42 -4.95
C LYS A 188 -21.48 -2.32 -4.15
N ARG A 189 -22.14 -3.27 -4.79
CA ARG A 189 -23.08 -4.20 -4.13
C ARG A 189 -22.38 -5.13 -3.14
N LEU A 190 -21.13 -5.47 -3.36
CA LEU A 190 -20.30 -6.26 -2.44
C LEU A 190 -19.72 -5.43 -1.29
N GLY A 191 -19.93 -4.13 -1.28
CA GLY A 191 -19.49 -3.24 -0.20
C GLY A 191 -17.99 -2.93 -0.19
N CYS A 192 -17.32 -2.98 -1.38
CA CYS A 192 -15.95 -2.49 -1.51
C CYS A 192 -15.85 -1.05 -1.01
N LYS A 193 -14.83 -0.76 -0.20
CA LYS A 193 -14.68 0.54 0.45
C LYS A 193 -14.10 1.58 -0.48
N ALA A 194 -13.08 1.22 -1.22
CA ALA A 194 -12.30 2.15 -2.05
C ALA A 194 -11.63 1.43 -3.22
N SER A 195 -11.04 2.20 -4.12
CA SER A 195 -10.29 1.73 -5.28
C SER A 195 -8.88 2.29 -5.26
N GLU A 196 -7.89 1.43 -5.50
CA GLU A 196 -6.45 1.72 -5.54
C GLU A 196 -5.75 0.83 -6.57
N MET A 197 -4.42 0.70 -6.58
CA MET A 197 -3.70 0.06 -7.69
C MET A 197 -2.60 -0.96 -7.29
N GLU A 198 -2.34 -1.25 -6.00
CA GLU A 198 -1.19 -2.06 -5.58
C GLU A 198 -1.48 -3.18 -4.58
N SER A 199 -2.51 -3.05 -3.74
CA SER A 199 -2.72 -3.96 -2.59
C SER A 199 -2.90 -5.43 -2.99
N ALA A 200 -3.59 -5.72 -4.09
CA ALA A 200 -3.78 -7.13 -4.48
C ALA A 200 -2.44 -7.79 -4.82
N ALA A 201 -1.59 -7.10 -5.59
CA ALA A 201 -0.24 -7.58 -5.90
C ALA A 201 0.59 -7.74 -4.63
N LEU A 202 0.65 -6.71 -3.77
CA LEU A 202 1.44 -6.74 -2.53
C LEU A 202 1.00 -7.84 -1.57
N PHE A 203 -0.30 -8.06 -1.38
CA PHE A 203 -0.79 -9.12 -0.48
C PHE A 203 -0.47 -10.51 -1.00
N ILE A 204 -0.55 -10.73 -2.32
CA ILE A 204 -0.22 -12.01 -2.94
C ILE A 204 1.30 -12.25 -2.91
N VAL A 205 2.12 -11.25 -3.24
CA VAL A 205 3.58 -11.35 -3.18
C VAL A 205 4.04 -11.58 -1.74
N ALA A 206 3.46 -10.89 -0.76
CA ALA A 206 3.74 -11.11 0.65
C ALA A 206 3.43 -12.56 1.09
N ALA A 207 2.27 -13.09 0.67
CA ALA A 207 1.90 -14.49 0.94
C ALA A 207 2.89 -15.48 0.31
N HIS A 208 3.34 -15.23 -0.93
CA HIS A 208 4.35 -16.03 -1.61
C HIS A 208 5.69 -16.02 -0.88
N LEU A 209 6.11 -14.85 -0.39
CA LEU A 209 7.40 -14.67 0.30
C LEU A 209 7.35 -15.03 1.80
N GLY A 210 6.17 -15.30 2.35
CA GLY A 210 5.99 -15.61 3.78
C GLY A 210 6.23 -14.41 4.70
N VAL A 211 5.89 -13.19 4.25
CA VAL A 211 6.07 -11.94 4.99
C VAL A 211 4.74 -11.25 5.27
N ARG A 212 4.72 -10.31 6.23
CA ARG A 212 3.50 -9.59 6.61
C ARG A 212 3.30 -8.35 5.74
N CYS A 213 2.07 -8.10 5.28
CA CYS A 213 1.74 -6.88 4.55
C CYS A 213 0.32 -6.39 4.88
N GLY A 214 0.19 -5.08 5.09
CA GLY A 214 -1.09 -4.39 5.20
C GLY A 214 -1.06 -3.08 4.42
N SER A 215 -2.24 -2.44 4.27
CA SER A 215 -2.36 -1.19 3.51
C SER A 215 -3.32 -0.23 4.20
N ASP A 216 -2.96 1.05 4.20
CA ASP A 216 -3.85 2.16 4.54
C ASP A 216 -3.78 3.28 3.50
N PHE A 217 -4.89 3.99 3.34
CA PHE A 217 -5.07 4.97 2.28
C PHE A 217 -5.79 6.20 2.77
N LEU A 218 -5.35 7.37 2.29
CA LEU A 218 -6.17 8.57 2.29
C LEU A 218 -7.24 8.47 1.21
N VAL A 219 -8.48 8.70 1.54
CA VAL A 219 -9.54 8.90 0.55
C VAL A 219 -9.41 10.30 -0.04
N VAL A 220 -9.07 10.40 -1.33
CA VAL A 220 -8.98 11.69 -2.02
C VAL A 220 -10.36 12.28 -2.24
N GLY A 221 -11.32 11.47 -2.61
CA GLY A 221 -12.72 11.81 -2.84
C GLY A 221 -13.50 10.55 -3.17
N ASN A 222 -14.82 10.68 -3.38
CA ASN A 222 -15.70 9.56 -3.66
C ASN A 222 -16.61 9.90 -4.86
N GLN A 223 -16.32 9.29 -6.02
CA GLN A 223 -17.05 9.54 -7.26
C GLN A 223 -18.52 9.12 -7.20
N GLU A 224 -18.90 8.14 -6.36
CA GLU A 224 -20.29 7.70 -6.23
C GLU A 224 -21.12 8.73 -5.44
N ARG A 225 -20.51 9.37 -4.43
CA ARG A 225 -21.12 10.50 -3.72
C ARG A 225 -21.33 11.68 -4.65
N GLU A 226 -20.33 11.99 -5.47
CA GLU A 226 -20.39 13.07 -6.47
C GLU A 226 -21.53 12.86 -7.48
N LYS A 227 -21.64 11.64 -8.05
CA LYS A 227 -22.73 11.28 -8.98
C LYS A 227 -24.13 11.42 -8.36
N LEU A 228 -24.24 11.23 -7.04
CA LEU A 228 -25.49 11.37 -6.30
C LEU A 228 -25.75 12.79 -5.75
N GLY A 229 -24.86 13.75 -6.05
CA GLY A 229 -24.95 15.12 -5.52
C GLY A 229 -24.78 15.21 -4.00
N MET A 230 -24.14 14.22 -3.39
CA MET A 230 -23.81 14.21 -1.97
C MET A 230 -22.55 15.04 -1.72
N GLU A 231 -22.38 15.54 -0.49
CA GLU A 231 -21.13 16.19 -0.09
C GLU A 231 -19.92 15.28 -0.41
N ASN A 232 -18.95 15.81 -1.17
CA ASN A 232 -17.75 15.11 -1.58
C ASN A 232 -16.54 16.02 -1.45
N GLN A 233 -16.00 16.09 -0.23
CA GLN A 233 -14.77 16.83 0.03
C GLN A 233 -13.60 16.18 -0.71
N ILE A 234 -12.76 16.98 -1.37
CA ILE A 234 -11.50 16.53 -1.97
C ILE A 234 -10.37 16.81 -0.98
N CYS A 235 -9.61 15.78 -0.64
CA CYS A 235 -8.50 15.84 0.30
C CYS A 235 -7.21 15.28 -0.31
N HIS A 236 -6.12 16.02 -0.20
CA HIS A 236 -4.78 15.62 -0.67
C HIS A 236 -3.75 15.55 0.47
N ASP A 237 -4.19 15.73 1.72
CA ASP A 237 -3.29 15.69 2.87
C ASP A 237 -2.94 14.25 3.25
N THR A 238 -1.79 13.79 2.77
CA THR A 238 -1.28 12.44 3.03
C THR A 238 -0.62 12.28 4.40
N GLU A 239 -0.59 13.30 5.26
CA GLU A 239 0.00 13.17 6.60
C GLU A 239 -0.79 12.19 7.49
N ALA A 240 -2.12 12.21 7.39
CA ALA A 240 -2.98 11.35 8.18
C ALA A 240 -2.66 9.84 8.04
N PRO A 241 -2.67 9.23 6.83
CA PRO A 241 -2.29 7.83 6.68
C PRO A 241 -0.83 7.56 7.05
N ILE A 242 0.09 8.50 6.80
CA ILE A 242 1.49 8.35 7.23
C ILE A 242 1.59 8.20 8.75
N ARG A 243 0.89 9.03 9.52
CA ARG A 243 0.87 8.94 10.99
C ARG A 243 0.25 7.63 11.47
N VAL A 244 -0.79 7.14 10.81
CA VAL A 244 -1.39 5.84 11.11
C VAL A 244 -0.40 4.71 10.88
N ALA A 245 0.29 4.69 9.75
CA ALA A 245 1.29 3.66 9.42
C ALA A 245 2.48 3.66 10.40
N VAL A 246 3.01 4.84 10.73
CA VAL A 246 4.12 4.98 11.69
C VAL A 246 3.72 4.47 13.08
N GLU A 247 2.53 4.85 13.57
CA GLU A 247 2.01 4.39 14.86
C GLU A 247 1.74 2.88 14.86
N ALA A 248 1.24 2.34 13.75
CA ALA A 248 1.04 0.90 13.59
C ALA A 248 2.37 0.13 13.66
N ILE A 249 3.43 0.64 12.99
CA ILE A 249 4.77 0.03 13.07
C ILE A 249 5.32 0.07 14.49
N ARG A 250 5.18 1.18 15.24
CA ARG A 250 5.56 1.22 16.66
C ARG A 250 4.86 0.13 17.48
N SER A 251 3.57 -0.07 17.22
CA SER A 251 2.79 -1.13 17.90
C SER A 251 3.26 -2.53 17.53
N LEU A 252 3.60 -2.77 16.26
CA LEU A 252 4.14 -4.04 15.77
C LEU A 252 5.53 -4.33 16.35
N ILE A 253 6.42 -3.33 16.38
CA ILE A 253 7.75 -3.45 17.01
C ILE A 253 7.61 -3.88 18.47
N LYS A 254 6.71 -3.22 19.22
CA LYS A 254 6.47 -3.58 20.61
C LYS A 254 5.96 -5.01 20.76
N ALA A 255 4.95 -5.38 19.98
CA ALA A 255 4.36 -6.73 20.03
C ALA A 255 5.36 -7.82 19.64
N ASP A 256 6.23 -7.57 18.65
CA ASP A 256 7.25 -8.53 18.21
C ASP A 256 8.40 -8.71 19.22
N ARG A 257 8.67 -7.71 20.07
CA ARG A 257 9.63 -7.81 21.19
C ARG A 257 9.07 -8.61 22.37
N GLU A 258 7.76 -8.73 22.48
CA GLU A 258 7.08 -9.47 23.54
C GLU A 258 6.86 -10.96 23.18
N LYS A 259 7.11 -11.37 21.90
CA LYS A 259 7.08 -12.77 21.41
C LYS A 259 8.37 -13.50 21.70
#